data_5ba790d5eaedb999a829457dfe6d715b
#
_entry.id   5ba790d5eaedb999a829457dfe6d715b
#
_cell.length_a   1.000
_cell.length_b   1.000
_cell.length_c   1.000
_cell.angle_alpha   90.00
_cell.angle_beta   90.00
_cell.angle_gamma   90.00
#
_symmetry.space_group_name_H-M   'P 1'
#
loop_
_entity.id
_entity.type
_entity.pdbx_description
1 polymer ?
#
loop_
_entity_poly.entity_id
_entity_poly.type
_entity_poly.pdbx_seq_one_letter_code
_entity_poly.pdbx_strand_id
1 'polypeptide(L)' 'MKKSFETEMYVDGSRLPLNNFVQETIGNIMMGFSKTLKGIDAEAPISIEVKIRRLKEPATVDAHIYPAK' A
#
# COMPACT_ATOMS: atom_id res chain seq x y z
N MET A 1 -3.01 15.26 17.57
CA MET A 1 -2.56 14.01 16.98
C MET A 1 -1.16 14.15 16.42
N LYS A 2 -0.31 13.21 16.73
CA LYS A 2 1.05 13.24 16.23
C LYS A 2 1.10 12.61 14.84
N LYS A 3 1.71 13.28 13.91
CA LYS A 3 1.78 12.78 12.54
C LYS A 3 3.06 11.98 12.35
N SER A 4 2.91 10.71 12.05
CA SER A 4 4.04 9.81 11.84
C SER A 4 4.27 9.49 10.38
N PHE A 5 3.26 9.69 9.53
CA PHE A 5 3.37 9.31 8.13
C PHE A 5 2.92 10.45 7.24
N GLU A 6 3.57 10.53 6.10
CA GLU A 6 3.11 11.40 5.04
C GLU A 6 2.61 10.49 3.92
N THR A 7 1.35 10.64 3.57
CA THR A 7 0.72 9.74 2.62
C THR A 7 0.16 10.55 1.46
N GLU A 8 0.45 10.09 0.26
CA GLU A 8 -0.08 10.69 -0.96
C GLU A 8 -0.83 9.62 -1.73
N MET A 9 -1.94 10.01 -2.30
CA MET A 9 -2.73 9.10 -3.11
C MET A 9 -3.10 9.80 -4.42
N TYR A 10 -2.92 9.09 -5.51
CA TYR A 10 -3.25 9.59 -6.83
C TYR A 10 -4.25 8.65 -7.47
N VAL A 11 -5.27 9.23 -8.07
CA VAL A 11 -6.26 8.46 -8.82
C VAL A 11 -6.29 9.02 -10.22
N ASP A 12 -5.99 8.15 -11.19
CA ASP A 12 -5.93 8.55 -12.60
C ASP A 12 -5.02 9.74 -12.79
N GLY A 13 -3.91 9.73 -12.06
CA GLY A 13 -2.92 10.78 -12.21
C GLY A 13 -3.20 12.04 -11.41
N SER A 14 -4.33 12.12 -10.76
CA SER A 14 -4.68 13.30 -9.99
C SER A 14 -4.49 13.04 -8.51
N ARG A 15 -3.85 13.97 -7.84
CA ARG A 15 -3.62 13.84 -6.42
C ARG A 15 -4.88 14.12 -5.64
N LEU A 16 -5.20 13.23 -4.72
CA LEU A 16 -6.32 13.43 -3.83
C LEU A 16 -5.85 14.11 -2.55
N PRO A 17 -6.55 15.14 -2.09
CA PRO A 17 -6.19 15.75 -0.80
C PRO A 17 -6.57 14.80 0.33
N LEU A 18 -5.62 14.52 1.20
CA LEU A 18 -5.85 13.66 2.35
C LEU A 18 -5.56 14.47 3.60
N ASN A 19 -6.49 14.44 4.55
CA ASN A 19 -6.22 15.09 5.82
C ASN A 19 -5.27 14.23 6.64
N ASN A 20 -4.81 14.78 7.76
CA ASN A 20 -3.81 14.09 8.56
C ASN A 20 -4.30 12.75 9.10
N PHE A 21 -5.56 12.69 9.49
CA PHE A 21 -6.09 11.44 10.02
C PHE A 21 -6.05 10.33 8.96
N VAL A 22 -6.46 10.66 7.74
CA VAL A 22 -6.47 9.67 6.67
C VAL A 22 -5.05 9.26 6.31
N GLN A 23 -4.12 10.21 6.28
CA GLN A 23 -2.74 9.89 6.00
C GLN A 23 -2.18 8.92 7.02
N GLU A 24 -2.47 9.16 8.31
CA GLU A 24 -2.01 8.27 9.36
C GLU A 24 -2.64 6.90 9.25
N THR A 25 -3.93 6.86 8.93
CA THR A 25 -4.63 5.60 8.83
C THR A 25 -4.04 4.74 7.71
N ILE A 26 -3.87 5.33 6.54
CA ILE A 26 -3.32 4.59 5.41
C ILE A 26 -1.89 4.18 5.71
N GLY A 27 -1.11 5.09 6.30
CA GLY A 27 0.27 4.77 6.63
C GLY A 27 0.37 3.58 7.57
N ASN A 28 -0.46 3.55 8.60
CA ASN A 28 -0.44 2.44 9.54
C ASN A 28 -0.83 1.13 8.88
N ILE A 29 -1.84 1.17 8.02
CA ILE A 29 -2.28 -0.02 7.33
C ILE A 29 -1.17 -0.57 6.46
N MET A 30 -0.55 0.30 5.67
CA MET A 30 0.46 -0.15 4.73
C MET A 30 1.73 -0.62 5.43
N MET A 31 2.11 0.07 6.51
CA MET A 31 3.28 -0.38 7.26
C MET A 31 3.04 -1.73 7.88
N GLY A 32 1.85 -1.93 8.47
CA GLY A 32 1.52 -3.23 9.04
C GLY A 32 1.46 -4.32 8.00
N PHE A 33 0.85 -4.00 6.86
CA PHE A 33 0.74 -4.98 5.80
C PHE A 33 2.11 -5.39 5.27
N SER A 34 3.00 -4.42 5.08
CA SER A 34 4.30 -4.72 4.51
C SER A 34 5.12 -5.65 5.38
N LYS A 35 4.89 -5.63 6.69
CA LYS A 35 5.65 -6.48 7.59
C LYS A 35 5.29 -7.95 7.43
N THR A 36 4.18 -8.25 6.78
CA THR A 36 3.77 -9.63 6.58
C THR A 36 4.33 -10.20 5.29
N LEU A 37 4.98 -9.39 4.48
CA LEU A 37 5.46 -9.84 3.19
C LEU A 37 6.85 -10.41 3.31
N LYS A 38 7.11 -11.46 2.56
CA LYS A 38 8.44 -12.03 2.53
C LYS A 38 9.39 -11.10 1.83
N GLY A 39 10.62 -11.08 2.29
CA GLY A 39 11.62 -10.24 1.68
C GLY A 39 11.71 -8.86 2.28
N ILE A 40 10.85 -8.56 3.23
CA ILE A 40 10.89 -7.29 3.92
C ILE A 40 11.67 -7.46 5.21
N ASP A 41 12.58 -6.55 5.46
CA ASP A 41 13.39 -6.60 6.68
C ASP A 41 12.50 -6.57 7.90
N ALA A 42 13.05 -7.05 9.00
CA ALA A 42 12.32 -7.03 10.25
C ALA A 42 11.96 -5.62 10.64
N GLU A 43 12.77 -4.65 10.23
CA GLU A 43 12.48 -3.27 10.55
C GLU A 43 11.52 -2.70 9.54
N ALA A 44 10.69 -1.78 9.98
CA ALA A 44 9.71 -1.18 9.10
C ALA A 44 10.42 -0.42 7.99
N PRO A 45 9.88 -0.47 6.79
CA PRO A 45 10.45 0.31 5.70
C PRO A 45 10.29 1.80 5.94
N ILE A 46 11.17 2.58 5.32
CA ILE A 46 11.08 4.03 5.45
C ILE A 46 10.00 4.59 4.55
N SER A 47 9.84 4.01 3.39
CA SER A 47 8.80 4.49 2.48
C SER A 47 8.22 3.31 1.72
N ILE A 48 6.97 3.48 1.33
CA ILE A 48 6.24 2.47 0.59
C ILE A 48 5.52 3.14 -0.56
N GLU A 49 5.65 2.57 -1.74
CA GLU A 49 4.87 2.99 -2.90
C GLU A 49 4.01 1.83 -3.36
N VAL A 50 2.76 2.13 -3.68
CA VAL A 50 1.83 1.13 -4.18
C VAL A 50 1.21 1.67 -5.45
N LYS A 51 1.21 0.86 -6.49
CA LYS A 51 0.57 1.21 -7.75
C LYS A 51 -0.45 0.15 -8.09
N ILE A 52 -1.67 0.59 -8.34
CA ILE A 52 -2.75 -0.31 -8.66
C ILE A 52 -3.34 0.13 -9.98
N ARG A 53 -3.44 -0.81 -10.89
CA ARG A 53 -4.01 -0.52 -12.19
C ARG A 53 -5.08 -1.54 -12.52
N ARG A 54 -6.23 -1.04 -12.90
CA ARG A 54 -7.30 -1.93 -13.32
C ARG A 54 -6.99 -2.45 -14.72
N LEU A 55 -7.09 -3.75 -14.89
CA LEU A 55 -6.87 -4.34 -16.19
C LEU A 55 -8.07 -4.08 -17.08
N LYS A 56 -7.79 -3.86 -18.36
CA LYS A 56 -8.86 -3.67 -19.31
C LYS A 56 -9.77 -4.88 -19.37
N GLU A 57 -9.14 -6.04 -19.39
CA GLU A 57 -9.90 -7.30 -19.34
C GLU A 57 -9.39 -8.06 -18.14
N PRO A 58 -10.31 -8.50 -17.28
CA PRO A 58 -9.86 -9.21 -16.09
C PRO A 58 -9.12 -10.48 -16.47
N ALA A 59 -8.02 -10.69 -15.78
CA ALA A 59 -7.23 -11.90 -15.97
C ALA A 59 -7.69 -12.95 -14.99
N THR A 60 -7.59 -14.21 -15.41
CA THR A 60 -7.93 -15.29 -14.53
C THR A 60 -6.85 -15.43 -13.49
N VAL A 61 -7.26 -15.51 -12.23
CA VAL A 61 -6.32 -15.67 -11.14
C VAL A 61 -6.56 -17.03 -10.50
N ASP A 62 -5.48 -17.79 -10.41
CA ASP A 62 -5.55 -19.11 -9.79
C ASP A 62 -5.39 -18.91 -8.28
N ALA A 63 -6.39 -19.31 -7.54
CA ALA A 63 -6.37 -19.09 -6.10
C ALA A 63 -5.30 -19.91 -5.39
N HIS A 64 -4.77 -20.92 -6.06
CA HIS A 64 -3.72 -21.71 -5.45
C HIS A 64 -2.38 -21.05 -5.46
N ILE A 65 -2.31 -20.04 -6.19
CA ILE A 65 -1.03 -19.44 -6.33
C ILE A 65 -0.67 -18.67 -5.14
N TYR A 66 0.07 -18.81 -4.87
CA TYR A 66 0.40 -18.02 -3.93
C TYR A 66 1.51 -17.92 -3.82
N PRO A 67 1.65 -17.47 -3.83
CA PRO A 67 2.76 -17.22 -3.90
C PRO A 67 3.48 -17.81 -3.18
N ALA A 68 3.61 -18.06 -2.99
CA ALA A 68 4.28 -18.49 -2.35
C ALA A 68 5.25 -18.98 -2.44
N LYS A 69 5.46 -19.10 -2.57
CA LYS A 69 6.43 -19.61 -2.50
C LYS A 69 7.14 -19.19 -2.70
#